data_ba5999f8be8cf42be2e701a841e3eeaf
#
_entry.id   ba5999f8be8cf42be2e701a841e3eeaf
#
_cell.length_a   1.000
_cell.length_b   1.000
_cell.length_c   1.000
_cell.angle_alpha   90.00
_cell.angle_beta   90.00
_cell.angle_gamma   90.00
#
_symmetry.space_group_name_H-M   'P 1'
#
loop_
_entity.id
_entity.type
_entity.pdbx_description
1 polymer ?
#
loop_
_entity_poly.entity_id
_entity_poly.type
_entity_poly.pdbx_seq_one_letter_code
_entity_poly.pdbx_strand_id
1 'polypeptide(L)'
;GFKSLLLGEAMNEEFIPYNDIIPNNKAWATHVNYTDKEKQLEGVTNATALKNGWGWNIPLWSKIGTGYVYSDKYTTDEKALTEFKKHLKKQKFDITKNKFTNISMRVGIHNKLFVKNVVAIGLSAGFIEPLESNGLYTVHEFLSFLIRSFERDNISQWDRDAYNYACRNIFHNWAEFVSMHYALGERDDTKYWRDNLNRNYDKKIHELSPTQHHGFRDHIIDKMYRFRFNEEGGIGCISAGYGYFPLSDNTLRYGNKMEEFDYTPFLLPIKQLDDRKKEWNDIVKYSPTLYEYLRNDIYSEY
;
A
#
# COMPACT_ATOMS: atom_id res chain seq x y z
N GLY A 1 -3.68 -9.69 17.21
CA GLY A 1 -3.39 -8.26 17.22
C GLY A 1 -1.89 -7.98 17.23
N PHE A 2 -1.45 -6.72 17.25
CA PHE A 2 -0.04 -6.32 17.19
C PHE A 2 0.90 -6.99 18.20
N LYS A 3 0.41 -7.37 19.37
CA LYS A 3 1.22 -8.08 20.39
C LYS A 3 1.55 -9.52 20.00
N SER A 4 0.72 -10.16 19.14
CA SER A 4 0.89 -11.57 18.74
C SER A 4 1.12 -12.50 19.95
N LEU A 5 0.17 -12.51 20.89
CA LEU A 5 0.30 -13.16 22.18
C LEU A 5 0.76 -14.62 22.13
N LEU A 6 0.22 -15.41 21.19
CA LEU A 6 0.59 -16.82 21.08
C LEU A 6 1.93 -17.00 20.35
N LEU A 7 2.04 -16.46 19.13
CA LEU A 7 3.23 -16.68 18.30
C LEU A 7 4.42 -15.85 18.79
N GLY A 8 4.20 -14.56 19.08
CA GLY A 8 5.27 -13.65 19.49
C GLY A 8 5.67 -13.81 20.95
N GLU A 9 4.70 -13.74 21.89
CA GLU A 9 5.02 -13.75 23.32
C GLU A 9 5.18 -15.19 23.88
N ALA A 10 4.23 -16.10 23.64
CA ALA A 10 4.28 -17.43 24.23
C ALA A 10 5.26 -18.38 23.52
N MET A 11 5.41 -18.28 22.20
CA MET A 11 6.31 -19.14 21.42
C MET A 11 7.65 -18.47 21.13
N ASN A 12 7.79 -17.17 21.39
CA ASN A 12 8.98 -16.37 21.14
C ASN A 12 9.49 -16.51 19.68
N GLU A 13 8.52 -16.54 18.72
CA GLU A 13 8.85 -16.65 17.30
C GLU A 13 9.52 -15.37 16.81
N GLU A 14 10.57 -15.51 16.04
CA GLU A 14 11.34 -14.40 15.48
C GLU A 14 10.45 -13.44 14.67
N PHE A 15 10.71 -12.14 14.80
CA PHE A 15 10.05 -11.11 14.03
C PHE A 15 11.04 -10.42 13.09
N ILE A 16 10.72 -10.38 11.79
CA ILE A 16 11.51 -9.75 10.74
C ILE A 16 10.99 -8.31 10.56
N PRO A 17 11.72 -7.29 10.99
CA PRO A 17 11.30 -5.89 10.82
C PRO A 17 11.53 -5.40 9.39
N TYR A 18 10.67 -4.47 8.93
CA TYR A 18 10.80 -3.80 7.63
C TYR A 18 11.18 -2.32 7.73
N ASN A 19 11.65 -1.85 8.89
CA ASN A 19 11.98 -0.45 9.11
C ASN A 19 13.07 0.08 8.16
N ASP A 20 13.85 -0.81 7.54
CA ASP A 20 14.87 -0.45 6.56
C ASP A 20 14.28 -0.01 5.22
N ILE A 21 13.07 -0.45 4.86
CA ILE A 21 12.39 -0.13 3.60
C ILE A 21 11.06 0.60 3.79
N ILE A 22 10.41 0.47 4.97
CA ILE A 22 9.16 1.16 5.31
C ILE A 22 9.43 2.11 6.48
N PRO A 23 9.34 3.44 6.26
CA PRO A 23 9.83 4.41 7.24
C PRO A 23 8.91 4.65 8.43
N ASN A 24 7.61 4.39 8.28
CA ASN A 24 6.61 4.81 9.25
C ASN A 24 6.30 3.72 10.27
N ASN A 25 6.14 4.13 11.53
CA ASN A 25 5.87 3.23 12.63
C ASN A 25 4.80 3.74 13.61
N LYS A 26 4.22 4.90 13.32
CA LYS A 26 3.16 5.49 14.14
C LYS A 26 2.06 6.11 13.28
N ALA A 27 0.87 6.24 13.88
CA ALA A 27 -0.24 6.96 13.26
C ALA A 27 -1.08 7.71 14.30
N TRP A 28 -1.63 8.85 13.88
CA TRP A 28 -2.78 9.49 14.51
C TRP A 28 -4.02 9.21 13.69
N ALA A 29 -5.09 8.78 14.32
CA ALA A 29 -6.35 8.47 13.66
C ALA A 29 -7.52 9.18 14.32
N THR A 30 -8.51 9.60 13.51
CA THR A 30 -9.78 10.15 13.95
C THR A 30 -10.86 9.94 12.87
N HIS A 31 -12.06 10.41 13.15
CA HIS A 31 -13.13 10.53 12.16
C HIS A 31 -13.58 11.98 12.12
N VAL A 32 -13.89 12.49 10.94
CA VAL A 32 -14.47 13.83 10.76
C VAL A 32 -15.83 13.73 10.08
N ASN A 33 -16.72 14.68 10.38
CA ASN A 33 -18.01 14.78 9.70
C ASN A 33 -17.85 15.47 8.36
N TYR A 34 -18.72 15.15 7.42
CA TYR A 34 -18.85 15.89 6.18
C TYR A 34 -19.26 17.33 6.45
N THR A 35 -18.70 18.28 5.70
CA THR A 35 -19.20 19.66 5.60
C THR A 35 -20.17 19.79 4.43
N ASP A 36 -19.97 19.04 3.37
CA ASP A 36 -20.84 18.87 2.22
C ASP A 36 -20.73 17.42 1.74
N LYS A 37 -21.64 16.56 2.22
CA LYS A 37 -21.56 15.12 2.00
C LYS A 37 -21.66 14.77 0.51
N GLU A 38 -22.53 15.44 -0.22
CA GLU A 38 -22.74 15.16 -1.64
C GLU A 38 -21.48 15.37 -2.47
N LYS A 39 -20.69 16.42 -2.15
CA LYS A 39 -19.44 16.71 -2.84
C LYS A 39 -18.22 15.96 -2.32
N GLN A 40 -18.25 15.55 -1.05
CA GLN A 40 -17.09 14.95 -0.39
C GLN A 40 -17.15 13.42 -0.33
N LEU A 41 -18.29 12.82 -0.65
CA LEU A 41 -18.46 11.38 -0.70
C LEU A 41 -17.91 10.86 -2.05
N GLU A 42 -16.62 10.57 -2.04
CA GLU A 42 -15.91 10.03 -3.20
C GLU A 42 -15.74 8.52 -3.08
N GLY A 43 -15.69 7.82 -4.22
CA GLY A 43 -15.46 6.36 -4.29
C GLY A 43 -14.00 5.95 -4.15
N VAL A 44 -13.13 6.84 -3.68
CA VAL A 44 -11.69 6.63 -3.58
C VAL A 44 -11.15 7.00 -2.20
N THR A 45 -10.06 6.35 -1.81
CA THR A 45 -9.24 6.76 -0.68
C THR A 45 -8.22 7.79 -1.15
N ASN A 46 -8.20 8.95 -0.49
CA ASN A 46 -7.21 9.98 -0.78
C ASN A 46 -6.00 9.85 0.14
N ALA A 47 -4.80 9.73 -0.43
CA ALA A 47 -3.54 9.78 0.28
C ALA A 47 -2.81 11.09 -0.01
N THR A 48 -2.38 11.79 1.04
CA THR A 48 -1.70 13.09 0.93
C THR A 48 -0.35 13.03 1.60
N ALA A 49 0.73 13.34 0.89
CA ALA A 49 2.06 13.43 1.45
C ALA A 49 2.18 14.65 2.39
N LEU A 50 2.53 14.39 3.65
CA LEU A 50 2.77 15.40 4.70
C LEU A 50 4.28 15.52 4.98
N LYS A 51 4.69 16.32 5.99
CA LYS A 51 6.12 16.61 6.21
C LYS A 51 6.94 15.37 6.63
N ASN A 52 6.36 14.49 7.44
CA ASN A 52 7.08 13.36 8.02
C ASN A 52 6.33 12.03 7.82
N GLY A 53 5.55 11.93 6.74
CA GLY A 53 4.72 10.78 6.41
C GLY A 53 3.57 11.15 5.47
N TRP A 54 2.42 10.51 5.60
CA TRP A 54 1.26 10.72 4.74
C TRP A 54 -0.05 10.62 5.51
N GLY A 55 -1.05 11.39 5.07
CA GLY A 55 -2.41 11.34 5.61
C GLY A 55 -3.36 10.61 4.68
N TRP A 56 -4.36 9.92 5.25
CA TRP A 56 -5.45 9.31 4.49
C TRP A 56 -6.79 9.96 4.80
N ASN A 57 -7.67 9.99 3.80
CA ASN A 57 -9.11 10.24 3.94
C ASN A 57 -9.87 9.11 3.26
N ILE A 58 -10.73 8.43 4.02
CA ILE A 58 -11.59 7.33 3.54
C ILE A 58 -13.04 7.78 3.72
N PRO A 59 -13.71 8.22 2.65
CA PRO A 59 -15.13 8.58 2.71
C PRO A 59 -15.99 7.34 2.98
N LEU A 60 -16.72 7.35 4.09
CA LEU A 60 -17.71 6.34 4.46
C LEU A 60 -19.10 6.97 4.44
N TRP A 61 -20.17 6.17 4.37
CA TRP A 61 -21.51 6.73 4.31
C TRP A 61 -21.82 7.75 5.41
N SER A 62 -21.42 7.52 6.64
CA SER A 62 -21.76 8.39 7.79
C SER A 62 -20.73 9.46 8.13
N LYS A 63 -19.47 9.27 7.73
CA LYS A 63 -18.31 10.07 8.16
C LYS A 63 -17.11 9.81 7.28
N ILE A 64 -16.04 10.60 7.44
CA ILE A 64 -14.75 10.34 6.81
C ILE A 64 -13.80 9.78 7.86
N GLY A 65 -13.27 8.57 7.65
CA GLY A 65 -12.14 8.05 8.39
C GLY A 65 -10.86 8.75 7.93
N THR A 66 -10.09 9.32 8.86
CA THR A 66 -8.88 10.06 8.50
C THR A 66 -7.75 9.81 9.51
N GLY A 67 -6.52 9.91 9.04
CA GLY A 67 -5.37 9.80 9.91
C GLY A 67 -4.08 10.24 9.25
N TYR A 68 -3.00 10.21 10.03
CA TYR A 68 -1.67 10.59 9.64
C TYR A 68 -0.67 9.52 10.08
N VAL A 69 -0.12 8.79 9.12
CA VAL A 69 0.98 7.84 9.32
C VAL A 69 2.30 8.59 9.28
N TYR A 70 3.16 8.39 10.27
CA TYR A 70 4.42 9.12 10.39
C TYR A 70 5.53 8.27 11.02
N SER A 71 6.75 8.78 10.94
CA SER A 71 7.93 8.16 11.55
C SER A 71 8.37 8.95 12.78
N ASP A 72 8.47 8.28 13.94
CA ASP A 72 8.96 8.88 15.19
C ASP A 72 10.47 9.23 15.14
N LYS A 73 11.19 8.72 14.15
CA LYS A 73 12.57 9.13 13.87
C LYS A 73 12.69 10.61 13.46
N TYR A 74 11.62 11.18 12.89
CA TYR A 74 11.63 12.52 12.29
C TYR A 74 10.75 13.55 13.01
N THR A 75 9.79 13.09 13.80
CA THR A 75 8.86 13.97 14.52
C THR A 75 8.37 13.32 15.82
N THR A 76 7.98 14.14 16.80
CA THR A 76 7.32 13.65 18.02
C THR A 76 5.82 13.48 17.80
N ASP A 77 5.17 12.72 18.70
CA ASP A 77 3.73 12.49 18.64
C ASP A 77 2.94 13.82 18.68
N GLU A 78 3.36 14.79 19.50
CA GLU A 78 2.70 16.10 19.65
C GLU A 78 2.86 16.96 18.39
N LYS A 79 4.06 16.97 17.79
CA LYS A 79 4.32 17.71 16.56
C LYS A 79 3.54 17.09 15.40
N ALA A 80 3.51 15.77 15.29
CA ALA A 80 2.72 15.06 14.31
C ALA A 80 1.22 15.37 14.46
N LEU A 81 0.68 15.34 15.69
CA LEU A 81 -0.71 15.70 15.95
C LEU A 81 -1.01 17.16 15.56
N THR A 82 -0.10 18.07 15.86
CA THR A 82 -0.25 19.49 15.51
C THR A 82 -0.29 19.68 14.00
N GLU A 83 0.58 19.01 13.27
CA GLU A 83 0.61 19.01 11.81
C GLU A 83 -0.68 18.42 11.24
N PHE A 84 -1.13 17.28 11.76
CA PHE A 84 -2.35 16.62 11.32
C PHE A 84 -3.58 17.51 11.54
N LYS A 85 -3.73 18.12 12.72
CA LYS A 85 -4.81 19.08 12.99
C LYS A 85 -4.78 20.27 12.04
N LYS A 86 -3.59 20.79 11.69
CA LYS A 86 -3.44 21.87 10.71
C LYS A 86 -3.88 21.42 9.33
N HIS A 87 -3.53 20.20 8.92
CA HIS A 87 -3.96 19.62 7.65
C HIS A 87 -5.48 19.49 7.56
N LEU A 88 -6.15 18.94 8.59
CA LEU A 88 -7.61 18.81 8.63
C LEU A 88 -8.32 20.17 8.59
N LYS A 89 -7.81 21.18 9.32
CA LYS A 89 -8.34 22.56 9.25
C LYS A 89 -8.19 23.18 7.86
N LYS A 90 -7.08 22.91 7.16
CA LYS A 90 -6.90 23.37 5.77
C LYS A 90 -7.95 22.75 4.84
N GLN A 91 -8.37 21.54 5.11
CA GLN A 91 -9.47 20.85 4.42
C GLN A 91 -10.86 21.30 4.88
N LYS A 92 -10.94 22.31 5.77
CA LYS A 92 -12.17 22.89 6.31
C LYS A 92 -13.00 21.95 7.20
N PHE A 93 -12.41 20.92 7.77
CA PHE A 93 -13.09 20.06 8.74
C PHE A 93 -13.19 20.73 10.12
N ASP A 94 -14.35 20.61 10.76
CA ASP A 94 -14.50 20.94 12.17
C ASP A 94 -13.98 19.77 13.03
N ILE A 95 -12.93 20.04 13.77
CA ILE A 95 -12.26 19.05 14.63
C ILE A 95 -12.33 19.40 16.12
N THR A 96 -13.19 20.32 16.51
CA THR A 96 -13.26 20.85 17.88
C THR A 96 -13.61 19.78 18.92
N LYS A 97 -14.46 18.83 18.56
CA LYS A 97 -14.94 17.74 19.42
C LYS A 97 -14.27 16.39 19.14
N ASN A 98 -13.28 16.35 18.25
CA ASN A 98 -12.69 15.10 17.81
C ASN A 98 -11.75 14.50 18.86
N LYS A 99 -11.88 13.20 19.05
CA LYS A 99 -10.87 12.39 19.75
C LYS A 99 -9.85 11.89 18.74
N PHE A 100 -8.58 12.04 19.10
CA PHE A 100 -7.46 11.55 18.32
C PHE A 100 -6.82 10.36 19.02
N THR A 101 -6.63 9.25 18.31
CA THR A 101 -6.01 8.03 18.85
C THR A 101 -4.61 7.90 18.26
N ASN A 102 -3.60 7.81 19.12
CA ASN A 102 -2.23 7.47 18.71
C ASN A 102 -2.10 5.95 18.62
N ILE A 103 -1.48 5.48 17.56
CA ILE A 103 -1.28 4.06 17.23
C ILE A 103 0.19 3.84 17.00
N SER A 104 0.81 2.94 17.77
CA SER A 104 2.16 2.42 17.47
C SER A 104 2.04 1.16 16.65
N MET A 105 2.80 1.09 15.56
CA MET A 105 2.75 0.02 14.58
C MET A 105 4.06 -0.76 14.60
N ARG A 106 3.97 -2.07 14.75
CA ARG A 106 5.11 -2.97 14.58
C ARG A 106 5.17 -3.43 13.13
N VAL A 107 5.97 -2.75 12.32
CA VAL A 107 6.08 -2.98 10.88
C VAL A 107 7.04 -4.13 10.60
N GLY A 108 6.53 -5.18 9.96
CA GLY A 108 7.25 -6.42 9.68
C GLY A 108 6.36 -7.64 9.81
N ILE A 109 6.94 -8.82 9.80
CA ILE A 109 6.25 -10.11 9.87
C ILE A 109 7.02 -11.10 10.76
N HIS A 110 6.34 -12.04 11.40
CA HIS A 110 7.01 -13.18 12.04
C HIS A 110 7.65 -14.09 11.00
N ASN A 111 8.81 -14.65 11.31
CA ASN A 111 9.55 -15.56 10.42
C ASN A 111 8.74 -16.83 10.12
N LYS A 112 8.04 -17.36 11.12
CA LYS A 112 7.10 -18.48 10.96
C LYS A 112 5.72 -18.06 11.44
N LEU A 113 4.70 -18.33 10.65
CA LEU A 113 3.30 -17.99 10.91
C LEU A 113 2.49 -19.20 11.32
N PHE A 114 2.92 -20.40 10.93
CA PHE A 114 2.34 -21.68 11.33
C PHE A 114 3.38 -22.48 12.13
N VAL A 115 3.22 -22.49 13.44
CA VAL A 115 4.13 -23.16 14.37
C VAL A 115 3.32 -24.14 15.24
N LYS A 116 3.69 -25.43 15.21
CA LYS A 116 2.93 -26.49 15.90
C LYS A 116 1.46 -26.50 15.47
N ASN A 117 0.54 -26.13 16.38
CA ASN A 117 -0.90 -26.03 16.16
C ASN A 117 -1.41 -24.57 16.20
N VAL A 118 -0.52 -23.61 16.09
CA VAL A 118 -0.85 -22.18 16.10
C VAL A 118 -0.59 -21.58 14.73
N VAL A 119 -1.58 -20.90 14.18
CA VAL A 119 -1.48 -20.13 12.93
C VAL A 119 -1.78 -18.67 13.22
N ALA A 120 -0.89 -17.78 12.80
CA ALA A 120 -1.09 -16.33 12.88
C ALA A 120 -1.58 -15.78 11.53
N ILE A 121 -2.65 -14.97 11.58
CA ILE A 121 -3.26 -14.30 10.42
C ILE A 121 -3.53 -12.84 10.78
N GLY A 122 -3.41 -11.93 9.80
CA GLY A 122 -3.62 -10.50 10.00
C GLY A 122 -2.59 -9.89 10.96
N LEU A 123 -3.01 -8.98 11.85
CA LEU A 123 -2.13 -8.24 12.77
C LEU A 123 -1.32 -9.13 13.74
N SER A 124 -1.68 -10.39 13.91
CA SER A 124 -0.89 -11.33 14.72
C SER A 124 0.26 -11.94 13.91
N ALA A 125 0.17 -11.97 12.60
CA ALA A 125 1.22 -12.42 11.69
C ALA A 125 2.25 -11.32 11.44
N GLY A 126 1.78 -10.13 11.09
CA GLY A 126 2.61 -8.99 10.75
C GLY A 126 1.77 -7.75 10.41
N PHE A 127 2.46 -6.66 10.07
CA PHE A 127 1.83 -5.43 9.64
C PHE A 127 2.72 -4.66 8.67
N ILE A 128 2.11 -4.11 7.64
CA ILE A 128 2.67 -3.13 6.72
C ILE A 128 1.72 -1.94 6.74
N GLU A 129 2.25 -0.72 6.70
CA GLU A 129 1.41 0.48 6.64
C GLU A 129 0.39 0.40 5.50
N PRO A 130 -0.86 0.89 5.72
CA PRO A 130 -1.98 0.60 4.83
C PRO A 130 -2.05 1.54 3.61
N LEU A 131 -0.92 2.00 3.08
CA LEU A 131 -0.87 2.91 1.94
C LEU A 131 -1.61 2.32 0.72
N GLU A 132 -1.52 1.01 0.54
CA GLU A 132 -2.17 0.24 -0.52
C GLU A 132 -3.32 -0.66 -0.03
N SER A 133 -3.86 -0.37 1.15
CA SER A 133 -5.02 -1.09 1.73
C SER A 133 -4.83 -2.61 1.82
N ASN A 134 -3.61 -3.10 1.95
CA ASN A 134 -3.21 -4.51 1.86
C ASN A 134 -3.68 -5.41 3.01
N GLY A 135 -4.18 -4.82 4.12
CA GLY A 135 -4.45 -5.56 5.36
C GLY A 135 -5.47 -6.68 5.22
N LEU A 136 -6.64 -6.42 4.63
CA LEU A 136 -7.67 -7.43 4.41
C LEU A 136 -7.30 -8.42 3.30
N TYR A 137 -6.63 -7.95 2.26
CA TYR A 137 -6.13 -8.82 1.21
C TYR A 137 -5.21 -9.91 1.77
N THR A 138 -4.22 -9.53 2.57
CA THR A 138 -3.30 -10.51 3.19
C THR A 138 -4.01 -11.49 4.12
N VAL A 139 -5.07 -11.07 4.82
CA VAL A 139 -5.91 -11.98 5.62
C VAL A 139 -6.58 -13.03 4.73
N HIS A 140 -7.17 -12.62 3.60
CA HIS A 140 -7.83 -13.53 2.66
C HIS A 140 -6.86 -14.53 2.04
N GLU A 141 -5.69 -14.06 1.59
CA GLU A 141 -4.66 -14.94 1.04
C GLU A 141 -4.16 -15.96 2.07
N PHE A 142 -3.88 -15.51 3.29
CA PHE A 142 -3.43 -16.40 4.36
C PHE A 142 -4.49 -17.45 4.74
N LEU A 143 -5.77 -17.06 4.75
CA LEU A 143 -6.86 -18.00 4.94
C LEU A 143 -6.96 -19.02 3.79
N SER A 144 -6.80 -18.58 2.55
CA SER A 144 -6.81 -19.46 1.38
C SER A 144 -5.69 -20.50 1.44
N PHE A 145 -4.48 -20.10 1.82
CA PHE A 145 -3.38 -21.05 2.02
C PHE A 145 -3.61 -21.99 3.20
N LEU A 146 -4.21 -21.50 4.29
CA LEU A 146 -4.52 -22.32 5.45
C LEU A 146 -5.57 -23.40 5.09
N ILE A 147 -6.64 -23.04 4.36
CA ILE A 147 -7.66 -23.98 3.90
C ILE A 147 -7.02 -25.09 3.06
N ARG A 148 -6.15 -24.76 2.11
CA ARG A 148 -5.41 -25.76 1.31
C ARG A 148 -4.57 -26.71 2.18
N SER A 149 -4.04 -26.24 3.32
CA SER A 149 -3.31 -27.09 4.26
C SER A 149 -4.23 -28.11 4.96
N PHE A 150 -5.53 -27.84 5.06
CA PHE A 150 -6.54 -28.73 5.65
C PHE A 150 -7.19 -29.70 4.66
N GLU A 151 -6.92 -29.59 3.38
CA GLU A 151 -7.42 -30.53 2.36
C GLU A 151 -6.81 -31.94 2.49
N ARG A 152 -5.80 -32.09 3.33
CA ARG A 152 -5.14 -33.37 3.63
C ARG A 152 -5.60 -33.91 4.98
N ASP A 153 -5.62 -35.22 5.11
CA ASP A 153 -6.05 -35.91 6.35
C ASP A 153 -5.18 -35.55 7.57
N ASN A 154 -3.90 -35.24 7.34
CA ASN A 154 -2.96 -34.88 8.38
C ASN A 154 -2.07 -33.71 7.96
N ILE A 155 -1.93 -32.73 8.84
CA ILE A 155 -1.05 -31.59 8.66
C ILE A 155 0.37 -31.99 9.06
N SER A 156 1.24 -32.09 8.08
CA SER A 156 2.66 -32.40 8.23
C SER A 156 3.52 -31.16 8.47
N GLN A 157 4.82 -31.34 8.69
CA GLN A 157 5.76 -30.22 8.71
C GLN A 157 5.88 -29.54 7.34
N TRP A 158 5.76 -30.33 6.27
CA TRP A 158 5.75 -29.80 4.90
C TRP A 158 4.62 -28.78 4.69
N ASP A 159 3.42 -29.05 5.17
CA ASP A 159 2.28 -28.14 5.02
C ASP A 159 2.51 -26.84 5.80
N ARG A 160 3.11 -26.91 6.99
CA ARG A 160 3.52 -25.72 7.76
C ARG A 160 4.58 -24.91 7.04
N ASP A 161 5.61 -25.56 6.51
CA ASP A 161 6.71 -24.87 5.80
C ASP A 161 6.22 -24.25 4.50
N ALA A 162 5.34 -24.93 3.75
CA ALA A 162 4.72 -24.40 2.54
C ALA A 162 3.86 -23.17 2.85
N TYR A 163 3.04 -23.23 3.91
CA TYR A 163 2.25 -22.09 4.37
C TYR A 163 3.15 -20.90 4.77
N ASN A 164 4.17 -21.15 5.57
CA ASN A 164 5.11 -20.14 6.03
C ASN A 164 5.81 -19.45 4.85
N TYR A 165 6.24 -20.22 3.88
CA TYR A 165 6.89 -19.71 2.66
C TYR A 165 5.95 -18.86 1.83
N ALA A 166 4.75 -19.37 1.52
CA ALA A 166 3.77 -18.67 0.70
C ALA A 166 3.32 -17.34 1.33
N CYS A 167 2.96 -17.35 2.61
CA CYS A 167 2.52 -16.15 3.32
C CYS A 167 3.62 -15.09 3.43
N ARG A 168 4.87 -15.51 3.73
CA ARG A 168 6.00 -14.57 3.76
C ARG A 168 6.26 -13.95 2.41
N ASN A 169 6.22 -14.74 1.34
CA ASN A 169 6.45 -14.25 -0.02
C ASN A 169 5.46 -13.15 -0.40
N ILE A 170 4.17 -13.38 -0.17
CA ILE A 170 3.15 -12.35 -0.40
C ILE A 170 3.44 -11.11 0.43
N PHE A 171 3.78 -11.28 1.69
CA PHE A 171 4.00 -10.16 2.59
C PHE A 171 5.25 -9.35 2.23
N HIS A 172 6.32 -10.02 1.77
CA HIS A 172 7.52 -9.36 1.25
C HIS A 172 7.22 -8.57 -0.04
N ASN A 173 6.45 -9.15 -0.97
CA ASN A 173 6.02 -8.44 -2.19
C ASN A 173 5.24 -7.17 -1.86
N TRP A 174 4.34 -7.21 -0.85
CA TRP A 174 3.64 -6.01 -0.39
C TRP A 174 4.58 -4.98 0.25
N ALA A 175 5.57 -5.42 1.03
CA ALA A 175 6.56 -4.52 1.60
C ALA A 175 7.39 -3.81 0.52
N GLU A 176 7.80 -4.55 -0.52
CA GLU A 176 8.47 -3.99 -1.70
C GLU A 176 7.59 -2.98 -2.41
N PHE A 177 6.32 -3.34 -2.68
CA PHE A 177 5.37 -2.46 -3.37
C PHE A 177 5.14 -1.15 -2.61
N VAL A 178 4.91 -1.22 -1.29
CA VAL A 178 4.78 0.00 -0.47
C VAL A 178 6.07 0.81 -0.46
N SER A 179 7.24 0.18 -0.43
CA SER A 179 8.52 0.89 -0.43
C SER A 179 8.78 1.68 -1.73
N MET A 180 8.20 1.27 -2.86
CA MET A 180 8.28 2.02 -4.13
C MET A 180 7.79 3.46 -4.01
N HIS A 181 6.74 3.70 -3.23
CA HIS A 181 6.18 5.05 -3.04
C HIS A 181 7.19 6.02 -2.42
N TYR A 182 8.15 5.49 -1.67
CA TYR A 182 9.23 6.25 -1.08
C TYR A 182 10.47 6.32 -1.98
N ALA A 183 10.75 5.22 -2.68
CA ALA A 183 11.95 5.10 -3.50
C ALA A 183 11.86 5.83 -4.84
N LEU A 184 10.65 5.92 -5.43
CA LEU A 184 10.40 6.55 -6.72
C LEU A 184 9.93 8.01 -6.60
N GLY A 185 9.61 8.48 -5.39
CA GLY A 185 9.21 9.86 -5.17
C GLY A 185 10.32 10.84 -5.49
N GLU A 186 9.97 12.09 -5.78
CA GLU A 186 10.92 13.18 -6.04
C GLU A 186 10.92 14.25 -4.94
N ARG A 187 10.09 14.06 -3.90
CA ARG A 187 9.92 15.04 -2.85
C ARG A 187 11.12 15.08 -1.91
N ASP A 188 11.76 16.25 -1.77
CA ASP A 188 12.97 16.45 -0.99
C ASP A 188 12.91 17.64 0.00
N ASP A 189 11.73 18.25 0.16
CA ASP A 189 11.54 19.48 0.95
C ASP A 189 11.75 19.28 2.47
N THR A 190 11.72 18.05 2.97
CA THR A 190 11.96 17.73 4.37
C THR A 190 13.08 16.71 4.55
N LYS A 191 13.64 16.61 5.77
CA LYS A 191 14.62 15.56 6.09
C LYS A 191 14.02 14.17 5.91
N TYR A 192 12.75 13.97 6.28
CA TYR A 192 12.04 12.71 6.09
C TYR A 192 12.04 12.27 4.62
N TRP A 193 11.64 13.14 3.71
CA TRP A 193 11.58 12.81 2.28
C TRP A 193 12.97 12.62 1.68
N ARG A 194 13.95 13.49 1.99
CA ARG A 194 15.35 13.32 1.53
C ARG A 194 15.96 12.01 1.98
N ASP A 195 15.79 11.65 3.27
CA ASP A 195 16.34 10.39 3.79
C ASP A 195 15.69 9.17 3.13
N ASN A 196 14.40 9.25 2.75
CA ASN A 196 13.71 8.18 2.05
C ASN A 196 14.17 8.05 0.59
N LEU A 197 14.37 9.16 -0.14
CA LEU A 197 14.95 9.13 -1.50
C LEU A 197 16.35 8.50 -1.52
N ASN A 198 17.15 8.75 -0.50
CA ASN A 198 18.53 8.27 -0.40
C ASN A 198 18.67 6.96 0.39
N ARG A 199 17.57 6.31 0.74
CA ARG A 199 17.58 5.07 1.50
C ARG A 199 18.10 3.92 0.64
N ASN A 200 18.90 3.05 1.25
CA ASN A 200 19.35 1.83 0.59
C ASN A 200 18.27 0.74 0.67
N TYR A 201 17.37 0.72 -0.29
CA TYR A 201 16.32 -0.31 -0.41
C TYR A 201 16.89 -1.64 -0.89
N ASP A 202 17.94 -1.64 -1.68
CA ASP A 202 18.50 -2.82 -2.34
C ASP A 202 18.95 -3.87 -1.34
N LYS A 203 19.62 -3.42 -0.26
CA LYS A 203 20.13 -4.35 0.76
C LYS A 203 19.01 -5.20 1.35
N LYS A 204 17.90 -4.58 1.76
CA LYS A 204 16.80 -5.30 2.40
C LYS A 204 16.04 -6.18 1.42
N ILE A 205 15.82 -5.70 0.21
CA ILE A 205 15.15 -6.47 -0.84
C ILE A 205 15.98 -7.69 -1.22
N HIS A 206 17.29 -7.58 -1.28
CA HIS A 206 18.19 -8.71 -1.49
C HIS A 206 18.10 -9.76 -0.36
N GLU A 207 17.96 -9.32 0.88
CA GLU A 207 17.77 -10.23 2.02
C GLU A 207 16.42 -10.97 1.95
N LEU A 208 15.35 -10.29 1.54
CA LEU A 208 14.00 -10.83 1.50
C LEU A 208 13.75 -11.72 0.27
N SER A 209 14.33 -11.35 -0.86
CA SER A 209 14.18 -12.04 -2.14
C SER A 209 15.52 -12.04 -2.86
N PRO A 210 16.39 -13.03 -2.60
CA PRO A 210 17.69 -13.12 -3.25
C PRO A 210 17.53 -13.27 -4.76
N THR A 211 17.72 -12.17 -5.47
CA THR A 211 17.60 -12.10 -6.92
C THR A 211 18.92 -11.57 -7.51
N GLN A 212 19.15 -11.84 -8.78
CA GLN A 212 20.35 -11.39 -9.50
C GLN A 212 20.22 -9.94 -9.99
N HIS A 213 19.38 -9.12 -9.36
CA HIS A 213 19.13 -7.77 -9.82
C HIS A 213 20.21 -6.80 -9.37
N HIS A 214 20.53 -5.86 -10.25
CA HIS A 214 21.55 -4.83 -10.04
C HIS A 214 21.07 -3.64 -9.18
N GLY A 215 19.82 -3.64 -8.73
CA GLY A 215 19.25 -2.61 -7.88
C GLY A 215 17.73 -2.65 -7.82
N PHE A 216 17.15 -1.88 -6.89
CA PHE A 216 15.70 -1.85 -6.65
C PHE A 216 14.89 -1.43 -7.89
N ARG A 217 15.38 -0.45 -8.65
CA ARG A 217 14.73 -0.02 -9.90
C ARG A 217 14.70 -1.12 -10.95
N ASP A 218 15.80 -1.86 -11.10
CA ASP A 218 15.88 -2.98 -12.03
C ASP A 218 14.95 -4.12 -11.61
N HIS A 219 14.83 -4.36 -10.31
CA HIS A 219 13.91 -5.33 -9.75
C HIS A 219 12.44 -4.98 -10.04
N ILE A 220 12.05 -3.70 -9.91
CA ILE A 220 10.72 -3.22 -10.30
C ILE A 220 10.46 -3.44 -11.79
N ILE A 221 11.42 -3.09 -12.64
CA ILE A 221 11.32 -3.28 -14.09
C ILE A 221 11.11 -4.76 -14.42
N ASP A 222 11.92 -5.64 -13.83
CA ASP A 222 11.81 -7.07 -14.05
C ASP A 222 10.43 -7.62 -13.63
N LYS A 223 9.92 -7.19 -12.48
CA LYS A 223 8.55 -7.53 -12.05
C LYS A 223 7.49 -7.05 -13.03
N MET A 224 7.59 -5.82 -13.53
CA MET A 224 6.66 -5.29 -14.54
C MET A 224 6.67 -6.11 -15.83
N TYR A 225 7.82 -6.64 -16.25
CA TYR A 225 7.92 -7.45 -17.47
C TYR A 225 7.48 -8.90 -17.28
N ARG A 226 7.82 -9.53 -16.15
CA ARG A 226 7.49 -10.93 -15.88
C ARG A 226 6.01 -11.16 -15.62
N PHE A 227 5.37 -10.25 -14.89
CA PHE A 227 3.98 -10.35 -14.46
C PHE A 227 3.02 -9.57 -15.36
N ARG A 228 3.09 -9.84 -16.64
CA ARG A 228 2.54 -9.05 -17.75
C ARG A 228 1.08 -8.59 -17.60
N PHE A 229 0.21 -9.12 -16.74
CA PHE A 229 -1.19 -8.72 -16.82
C PHE A 229 -2.10 -8.84 -15.60
N ASN A 230 -1.79 -9.54 -14.50
CA ASN A 230 -2.86 -9.81 -13.54
C ASN A 230 -2.62 -9.50 -12.06
N GLU A 231 -1.42 -9.61 -11.53
CA GLU A 231 -1.26 -9.54 -10.07
C GLU A 231 -0.53 -8.27 -9.57
N GLU A 232 0.20 -7.58 -10.44
CA GLU A 232 1.00 -6.40 -10.08
C GLU A 232 0.67 -5.15 -10.93
N GLY A 233 -0.55 -5.04 -11.45
CA GLY A 233 -0.99 -3.87 -12.24
C GLY A 233 -0.80 -2.53 -11.52
N GLY A 234 -0.82 -2.55 -10.20
CA GLY A 234 -0.51 -1.38 -9.37
C GLY A 234 0.91 -0.86 -9.55
N ILE A 235 1.91 -1.73 -9.74
CA ILE A 235 3.31 -1.31 -9.94
C ILE A 235 3.44 -0.39 -11.16
N GLY A 236 2.84 -0.79 -12.29
CA GLY A 236 2.86 0.02 -13.52
C GLY A 236 2.19 1.38 -13.34
N CYS A 237 1.03 1.42 -12.70
CA CYS A 237 0.29 2.65 -12.44
C CYS A 237 1.06 3.60 -11.51
N ILE A 238 1.61 3.07 -10.41
CA ILE A 238 2.39 3.87 -9.45
C ILE A 238 3.68 4.37 -10.07
N SER A 239 4.43 3.53 -10.79
CA SER A 239 5.65 3.93 -11.49
C SER A 239 5.37 5.04 -12.51
N ALA A 240 4.31 4.91 -13.32
CA ALA A 240 3.90 5.94 -14.26
C ALA A 240 3.49 7.24 -13.56
N GLY A 241 2.78 7.15 -12.42
CA GLY A 241 2.40 8.29 -11.60
C GLY A 241 3.59 9.06 -11.03
N TYR A 242 4.71 8.38 -10.78
CA TYR A 242 5.98 8.99 -10.38
C TYR A 242 6.88 9.39 -11.57
N GLY A 243 6.39 9.32 -12.80
CA GLY A 243 7.19 9.64 -13.98
C GLY A 243 8.28 8.61 -14.30
N TYR A 244 8.27 7.46 -13.63
CA TYR A 244 9.24 6.39 -13.85
C TYR A 244 8.77 5.50 -15.00
N PHE A 245 9.41 5.66 -16.15
CA PHE A 245 9.10 4.90 -17.36
C PHE A 245 10.24 3.92 -17.67
N PRO A 246 10.06 2.61 -17.43
CA PRO A 246 11.11 1.61 -17.68
C PRO A 246 11.64 1.60 -19.12
N LEU A 247 10.78 1.94 -20.08
CA LEU A 247 11.18 2.03 -21.50
C LEU A 247 12.23 3.11 -21.74
N SER A 248 12.16 4.26 -21.05
CA SER A 248 13.17 5.32 -21.19
C SER A 248 14.52 4.89 -20.62
N ASP A 249 14.54 4.22 -19.48
CA ASP A 249 15.77 3.70 -18.85
C ASP A 249 16.40 2.59 -19.74
N ASN A 250 15.59 1.69 -20.29
CA ASN A 250 16.07 0.65 -21.20
C ASN A 250 16.57 1.23 -22.52
N THR A 251 15.90 2.25 -23.06
CA THR A 251 16.34 2.94 -24.28
C THR A 251 17.69 3.62 -24.05
N LEU A 252 17.88 4.23 -22.89
CA LEU A 252 19.17 4.83 -22.48
C LEU A 252 20.28 3.78 -22.28
N ARG A 253 19.93 2.57 -21.80
CA ARG A 253 20.90 1.48 -21.60
C ARG A 253 21.30 0.78 -22.91
N TYR A 254 20.37 0.62 -23.85
CA TYR A 254 20.60 -0.12 -25.10
C TYR A 254 20.98 0.78 -26.28
N GLY A 255 21.22 2.05 -26.04
CA GLY A 255 21.93 2.91 -26.95
C GLY A 255 21.14 3.91 -27.78
N ASN A 256 21.87 4.80 -28.32
CA ASN A 256 21.63 6.00 -29.10
C ASN A 256 20.72 5.88 -30.38
N LYS A 257 19.75 4.97 -30.37
CA LYS A 257 18.89 4.72 -31.53
C LYS A 257 17.42 5.07 -31.27
N MET A 258 17.14 6.15 -30.53
CA MET A 258 15.77 6.66 -30.41
C MET A 258 15.16 7.08 -31.76
N GLU A 259 15.99 7.41 -32.73
CA GLU A 259 15.54 7.78 -34.08
C GLU A 259 14.94 6.60 -34.88
N GLU A 260 15.25 5.35 -34.46
CA GLU A 260 14.74 4.12 -35.10
C GLU A 260 13.60 3.44 -34.36
N PHE A 261 13.07 4.07 -33.27
CA PHE A 261 12.00 3.43 -32.48
C PHE A 261 10.68 3.49 -33.25
N ASP A 262 10.17 2.33 -33.64
CA ASP A 262 8.84 2.21 -34.25
C ASP A 262 7.73 2.39 -33.22
N TYR A 263 7.08 3.54 -33.26
CA TYR A 263 5.92 3.84 -32.40
C TYR A 263 4.61 3.25 -32.93
N THR A 264 4.59 2.69 -34.12
CA THR A 264 3.39 2.16 -34.79
C THR A 264 2.63 1.15 -33.91
N PRO A 265 3.30 0.21 -33.20
CA PRO A 265 2.60 -0.72 -32.31
C PRO A 265 1.85 -0.06 -31.13
N PHE A 266 2.22 1.18 -30.77
CA PHE A 266 1.62 1.92 -29.67
C PHE A 266 0.46 2.82 -30.09
N LEU A 267 0.33 3.12 -31.38
CA LEU A 267 -0.72 4.00 -31.90
C LEU A 267 -2.12 3.38 -31.74
N LEU A 268 -2.24 2.06 -31.96
CA LEU A 268 -3.51 1.37 -31.79
C LEU A 268 -3.98 1.33 -30.32
N PRO A 269 -3.16 0.98 -29.32
CA PRO A 269 -3.52 1.10 -27.91
C PRO A 269 -3.90 2.51 -27.47
N ILE A 270 -3.21 3.56 -27.98
CA ILE A 270 -3.54 4.96 -27.69
C ILE A 270 -4.93 5.29 -28.22
N LYS A 271 -5.21 4.94 -29.48
CA LYS A 271 -6.55 5.15 -30.07
C LYS A 271 -7.64 4.41 -29.31
N GLN A 272 -7.40 3.15 -28.96
CA GLN A 272 -8.35 2.36 -28.15
C GLN A 272 -8.61 3.00 -26.78
N LEU A 273 -7.58 3.58 -26.15
CA LEU A 273 -7.75 4.32 -24.89
C LEU A 273 -8.60 5.58 -25.06
N ASP A 274 -8.39 6.33 -26.14
CA ASP A 274 -9.19 7.53 -26.44
C ASP A 274 -10.65 7.20 -26.74
N ASP A 275 -10.91 6.10 -27.44
CA ASP A 275 -12.27 5.63 -27.68
C ASP A 275 -12.94 5.15 -26.38
N ARG A 276 -12.21 4.43 -25.51
CA ARG A 276 -12.72 4.08 -24.15
C ARG A 276 -12.98 5.30 -23.28
N LYS A 277 -12.13 6.33 -23.32
CA LYS A 277 -12.36 7.58 -22.59
C LYS A 277 -13.66 8.26 -23.00
N LYS A 278 -14.00 8.24 -24.32
CA LYS A 278 -15.29 8.76 -24.79
C LYS A 278 -16.45 7.95 -24.25
N GLU A 279 -16.36 6.62 -24.33
CA GLU A 279 -17.35 5.70 -23.77
C GLU A 279 -17.55 5.92 -22.28
N TRP A 280 -16.48 6.04 -21.48
CA TRP A 280 -16.54 6.32 -20.04
C TRP A 280 -17.18 7.67 -19.75
N ASN A 281 -16.88 8.71 -20.52
CA ASN A 281 -17.51 10.03 -20.37
C ASN A 281 -19.02 9.97 -20.65
N ASP A 282 -19.46 9.17 -21.61
CA ASP A 282 -20.88 8.98 -21.89
C ASP A 282 -21.56 8.18 -20.77
N ILE A 283 -20.93 7.13 -20.25
CA ILE A 283 -21.44 6.38 -19.09
C ILE A 283 -21.59 7.31 -17.88
N VAL A 284 -20.57 8.07 -17.54
CA VAL A 284 -20.59 9.00 -16.39
C VAL A 284 -21.70 10.04 -16.52
N LYS A 285 -21.97 10.52 -17.73
CA LYS A 285 -23.01 11.53 -17.99
C LYS A 285 -24.43 11.08 -17.62
N TYR A 286 -24.68 9.77 -17.74
CA TYR A 286 -26.00 9.16 -17.47
C TYR A 286 -26.04 8.37 -16.16
N SER A 287 -24.93 8.26 -15.44
CA SER A 287 -24.86 7.56 -14.15
C SER A 287 -25.23 8.54 -13.02
N PRO A 288 -25.92 8.04 -11.96
CA PRO A 288 -26.11 8.82 -10.75
C PRO A 288 -24.75 9.11 -10.09
N THR A 289 -24.67 10.16 -9.30
CA THR A 289 -23.52 10.38 -8.42
C THR A 289 -23.42 9.23 -7.40
N LEU A 290 -22.24 8.97 -6.84
CA LEU A 290 -22.07 7.96 -5.77
C LEU A 290 -23.02 8.26 -4.59
N TYR A 291 -23.20 9.53 -4.25
CA TYR A 291 -24.11 9.94 -3.18
C TYR A 291 -25.57 9.56 -3.49
N GLU A 292 -26.05 9.89 -4.70
CA GLU A 292 -27.40 9.55 -5.14
C GLU A 292 -27.65 8.04 -5.17
N TYR A 293 -26.70 7.28 -5.73
CA TYR A 293 -26.78 5.83 -5.78
C TYR A 293 -26.84 5.22 -4.37
N LEU A 294 -25.91 5.59 -3.49
CA LEU A 294 -25.89 5.05 -2.13
C LEU A 294 -27.14 5.44 -1.34
N ARG A 295 -27.63 6.68 -1.49
CA ARG A 295 -28.83 7.14 -0.80
C ARG A 295 -30.07 6.42 -1.26
N ASN A 296 -30.23 6.22 -2.57
CA ASN A 296 -31.49 5.74 -3.15
C ASN A 296 -31.57 4.20 -3.19
N ASP A 297 -30.43 3.54 -3.43
CA ASP A 297 -30.40 2.10 -3.72
C ASP A 297 -29.85 1.26 -2.55
N ILE A 298 -28.96 1.82 -1.73
CA ILE A 298 -28.29 1.05 -0.67
C ILE A 298 -28.79 1.44 0.74
N TYR A 299 -28.98 2.74 0.98
CA TYR A 299 -29.33 3.27 2.30
C TYR A 299 -30.71 3.98 2.30
N SER A 300 -31.60 3.60 1.37
CA SER A 300 -32.94 4.22 1.24
C SER A 300 -33.85 3.95 2.45
N GLU A 301 -33.54 2.94 3.26
CA GLU A 301 -34.32 2.55 4.44
C GLU A 301 -33.68 3.03 5.78
N TYR A 302 -32.60 3.80 5.72
CA TYR A 302 -31.88 4.36 6.86
C TYR A 302 -31.76 5.88 6.66
#